data_3a03de24a70078267a96511c82413583
#
_entry.id   3a03de24a70078267a96511c82413583
#
_cell.length_a   1.000
_cell.length_b   1.000
_cell.length_c   1.000
_cell.angle_alpha   90.00
_cell.angle_beta   90.00
_cell.angle_gamma   90.00
#
_symmetry.space_group_name_H-M   'P 1'
#
loop_
_entity.id
_entity.type
_entity.pdbx_description
1 polymer ?
#
loop_
_entity_poly.entity_id
_entity_poly.type
_entity_poly.pdbx_seq_one_letter_code
_entity_poly.pdbx_strand_id
1 'polypeptide(L)'
;MLKNRIIPCLDVKNGRVVKGINFVDLKDAGDPVEQAKIYSDGGADEICFLDITASNENRDTIYDVVERTSKKCFVPLTVGGGIRGVEDISKLLNCGADKVSINTSAVQNPAIITESSKKFGSQCIVVAIDAKKNGNKWEVFTHGGRNNTSIDAIEFAKKMEDSGAGELLVTSMDRDGTQIGYDINLMSMISSKVNIPLIASGGVGNLDHLYDGIKLGKASAVLAASIFHYGKHSVQEAKEYLDSKGIPVRI
;
A
#
# COMPACT_ATOMS: atom_id res chain seq x y z
N MET A 1 9.51 -13.41 -17.28
CA MET A 1 9.72 -13.15 -15.84
C MET A 1 8.76 -12.04 -15.43
N LEU A 2 8.11 -12.15 -14.28
CA LEU A 2 7.27 -11.06 -13.76
C LEU A 2 8.14 -9.85 -13.46
N LYS A 3 7.65 -8.66 -13.85
CA LYS A 3 8.31 -7.38 -13.56
C LYS A 3 7.93 -6.89 -12.17
N ASN A 4 8.90 -6.34 -11.44
CA ASN A 4 8.64 -5.68 -10.16
C ASN A 4 7.97 -4.32 -10.40
N ARG A 5 7.08 -3.90 -9.49
CA ARG A 5 6.31 -2.66 -9.62
C ARG A 5 6.84 -1.60 -8.67
N ILE A 6 6.88 -0.35 -9.14
CA ILE A 6 7.11 0.84 -8.33
C ILE A 6 5.77 1.55 -8.18
N ILE A 7 5.32 1.72 -6.94
CA ILE A 7 3.99 2.21 -6.57
C ILE A 7 4.13 3.50 -5.75
N PRO A 8 3.92 4.68 -6.35
CA PRO A 8 3.75 5.91 -5.58
C PRO A 8 2.52 5.81 -4.67
N CYS A 9 2.68 6.20 -3.40
CA CYS A 9 1.60 6.26 -2.42
C CYS A 9 1.19 7.69 -2.14
N LEU A 10 -0.10 7.95 -2.18
CA LEU A 10 -0.73 9.22 -1.90
C LEU A 10 -1.60 9.07 -0.65
N ASP A 11 -1.08 9.53 0.50
CA ASP A 11 -1.86 9.62 1.73
C ASP A 11 -2.88 10.76 1.56
N VAL A 12 -4.17 10.46 1.69
CA VAL A 12 -5.26 11.42 1.52
C VAL A 12 -5.94 11.70 2.85
N LYS A 13 -6.18 12.98 3.12
CA LYS A 13 -7.00 13.46 4.24
C LYS A 13 -7.89 14.60 3.75
N ASN A 14 -9.20 14.50 4.00
CA ASN A 14 -10.18 15.52 3.58
C ASN A 14 -10.06 15.87 2.08
N GLY A 15 -9.84 14.87 1.22
CA GLY A 15 -9.72 15.07 -0.24
C GLY A 15 -8.42 15.74 -0.70
N ARG A 16 -7.43 15.92 0.17
CA ARG A 16 -6.12 16.49 -0.15
C ARG A 16 -5.01 15.47 0.11
N VAL A 17 -3.98 15.49 -0.73
CA VAL A 17 -2.76 14.72 -0.44
C VAL A 17 -2.07 15.36 0.75
N VAL A 18 -1.69 14.53 1.70
CA VAL A 18 -0.96 14.97 2.89
C VAL A 18 0.29 14.13 3.09
N LYS A 19 1.28 14.70 3.76
CA LYS A 19 2.49 13.98 4.16
C LYS A 19 2.93 14.39 5.55
N GLY A 20 3.24 13.39 6.38
CA GLY A 20 3.78 13.54 7.73
C GLY A 20 4.76 12.43 8.07
N ILE A 21 5.23 12.42 9.30
CA ILE A 21 6.04 11.35 9.89
C ILE A 21 5.13 10.58 10.84
N ASN A 22 5.05 9.25 10.72
CA ASN A 22 4.18 8.39 11.54
C ASN A 22 2.72 8.91 11.62
N PHE A 23 2.19 9.44 10.50
CA PHE A 23 0.84 10.02 10.40
C PHE A 23 0.58 11.25 11.28
N VAL A 24 1.62 11.92 11.79
CA VAL A 24 1.55 13.18 12.57
C VAL A 24 2.18 14.34 11.77
N ASP A 25 1.85 15.58 12.16
CA ASP A 25 2.34 16.84 11.54
C ASP A 25 2.12 16.87 10.02
N LEU A 26 0.91 16.51 9.60
CA LEU A 26 0.53 16.38 8.19
C LEU A 26 0.59 17.74 7.49
N LYS A 27 1.39 17.83 6.43
CA LYS A 27 1.46 18.98 5.51
C LYS A 27 0.71 18.66 4.24
N ASP A 28 -0.01 19.65 3.71
CA ASP A 28 -0.69 19.56 2.40
C ASP A 28 0.36 19.39 1.29
N ALA A 29 0.16 18.42 0.43
CA ALA A 29 1.03 18.11 -0.71
C ALA A 29 0.29 18.20 -2.07
N GLY A 30 -0.93 18.75 -2.10
CA GLY A 30 -1.63 19.10 -3.33
C GLY A 30 -2.92 18.32 -3.59
N ASP A 31 -3.43 18.47 -4.81
CA ASP A 31 -4.62 17.76 -5.30
C ASP A 31 -4.26 16.31 -5.66
N PRO A 32 -4.98 15.31 -5.12
CA PRO A 32 -4.67 13.89 -5.37
C PRO A 32 -4.80 13.48 -6.84
N VAL A 33 -5.74 14.08 -7.59
CA VAL A 33 -5.98 13.75 -8.99
C VAL A 33 -4.81 14.24 -9.87
N GLU A 34 -4.32 15.45 -9.62
CA GLU A 34 -3.18 16.01 -10.35
C GLU A 34 -1.88 15.28 -10.01
N GLN A 35 -1.66 14.94 -8.74
CA GLN A 35 -0.49 14.17 -8.32
C GLN A 35 -0.50 12.75 -8.92
N ALA A 36 -1.65 12.08 -8.93
CA ALA A 36 -1.78 10.76 -9.53
C ALA A 36 -1.50 10.82 -11.05
N LYS A 37 -2.00 11.87 -11.74
CA LYS A 37 -1.70 12.07 -13.16
C LYS A 37 -0.20 12.24 -13.41
N ILE A 38 0.49 13.04 -12.60
CA ILE A 38 1.95 13.24 -12.71
C ILE A 38 2.68 11.90 -12.59
N TYR A 39 2.30 11.03 -11.63
CA TYR A 39 2.92 9.72 -11.48
C TYR A 39 2.56 8.75 -12.60
N SER A 40 1.32 8.77 -13.07
CA SER A 40 0.88 7.97 -14.22
C SER A 40 1.68 8.32 -15.48
N ASP A 41 1.80 9.63 -15.78
CA ASP A 41 2.57 10.12 -16.92
C ASP A 41 4.09 9.88 -16.73
N GLY A 42 4.57 9.89 -15.48
CA GLY A 42 5.95 9.62 -15.08
C GLY A 42 6.32 8.13 -15.05
N GLY A 43 5.44 7.24 -15.52
CA GLY A 43 5.72 5.81 -15.69
C GLY A 43 5.57 4.96 -14.43
N ALA A 44 4.76 5.37 -13.45
CA ALA A 44 4.39 4.49 -12.33
C ALA A 44 3.74 3.20 -12.83
N ASP A 45 3.98 2.08 -12.15
CA ASP A 45 3.35 0.81 -12.51
C ASP A 45 1.95 0.64 -11.92
N GLU A 46 1.67 1.36 -10.85
CA GLU A 46 0.42 1.40 -10.09
C GLU A 46 0.45 2.65 -9.20
N ILE A 47 -0.71 3.15 -8.81
CA ILE A 47 -0.85 4.24 -7.83
C ILE A 47 -1.67 3.73 -6.65
N CYS A 48 -1.26 4.08 -5.43
CA CYS A 48 -1.98 3.74 -4.21
C CYS A 48 -2.51 5.00 -3.53
N PHE A 49 -3.83 5.07 -3.29
CA PHE A 49 -4.47 6.05 -2.42
C PHE A 49 -4.80 5.43 -1.07
N LEU A 50 -4.36 6.07 0.00
CA LEU A 50 -4.70 5.67 1.37
C LEU A 50 -5.40 6.83 2.08
N ASP A 51 -6.71 6.70 2.32
CA ASP A 51 -7.43 7.61 3.21
C ASP A 51 -7.08 7.27 4.66
N ILE A 52 -6.12 7.99 5.20
CA ILE A 52 -5.49 7.68 6.50
C ILE A 52 -6.35 8.03 7.71
N THR A 53 -7.48 8.70 7.52
CA THR A 53 -8.37 9.10 8.62
C THR A 53 -9.75 8.47 8.57
N ALA A 54 -10.21 7.97 7.42
CA ALA A 54 -11.56 7.47 7.24
C ALA A 54 -11.97 6.38 8.24
N SER A 55 -11.11 5.40 8.49
CA SER A 55 -11.38 4.33 9.46
C SER A 55 -11.47 4.82 10.90
N ASN A 56 -10.69 5.83 11.28
CA ASN A 56 -10.69 6.40 12.63
C ASN A 56 -11.85 7.37 12.85
N GLU A 57 -12.20 8.15 11.82
CA GLU A 57 -13.29 9.13 11.86
C GLU A 57 -14.65 8.51 11.56
N ASN A 58 -14.70 7.23 11.26
CA ASN A 58 -15.89 6.47 10.90
C ASN A 58 -16.69 7.13 9.75
N ARG A 59 -16.00 7.76 8.78
CA ARG A 59 -16.58 8.36 7.60
C ARG A 59 -16.40 7.49 6.36
N ASP A 60 -17.11 7.82 5.30
CA ASP A 60 -16.99 7.15 4.02
C ASP A 60 -15.62 7.44 3.37
N THR A 61 -15.20 6.54 2.50
CA THR A 61 -13.99 6.70 1.70
C THR A 61 -14.13 7.78 0.61
N ILE A 62 -13.07 8.06 -0.11
CA ILE A 62 -12.91 9.16 -1.08
C ILE A 62 -13.47 8.82 -2.48
N TYR A 63 -14.73 8.37 -2.61
CA TYR A 63 -15.32 7.93 -3.88
C TYR A 63 -15.20 8.95 -5.03
N ASP A 64 -15.48 10.23 -4.77
CA ASP A 64 -15.39 11.30 -5.76
C ASP A 64 -13.97 11.53 -6.27
N VAL A 65 -12.98 11.43 -5.38
CA VAL A 65 -11.55 11.52 -5.74
C VAL A 65 -11.15 10.35 -6.63
N VAL A 66 -11.59 9.13 -6.30
CA VAL A 66 -11.33 7.92 -7.09
C VAL A 66 -11.93 8.06 -8.49
N GLU A 67 -13.20 8.47 -8.60
CA GLU A 67 -13.87 8.64 -9.89
C GLU A 67 -13.18 9.71 -10.77
N ARG A 68 -12.76 10.84 -10.17
CA ARG A 68 -12.03 11.87 -10.92
C ARG A 68 -10.64 11.40 -11.36
N THR A 69 -9.98 10.62 -10.50
CA THR A 69 -8.64 10.08 -10.81
C THR A 69 -8.69 9.06 -11.92
N SER A 70 -9.63 8.12 -11.87
CA SER A 70 -9.75 7.06 -12.90
C SER A 70 -9.99 7.60 -14.31
N LYS A 71 -10.52 8.82 -14.44
CA LYS A 71 -10.69 9.51 -15.73
C LYS A 71 -9.40 10.13 -16.26
N LYS A 72 -8.35 10.27 -15.44
CA LYS A 72 -7.09 10.95 -15.80
C LYS A 72 -5.86 10.06 -15.71
N CYS A 73 -5.93 8.93 -15.00
CA CYS A 73 -4.83 8.00 -14.78
C CYS A 73 -5.10 6.68 -15.47
N PHE A 74 -4.10 6.15 -16.18
CA PHE A 74 -4.22 4.96 -17.02
C PHE A 74 -3.30 3.82 -16.53
N VAL A 75 -2.91 3.88 -15.27
CA VAL A 75 -2.24 2.81 -14.54
C VAL A 75 -3.16 2.28 -13.44
N PRO A 76 -3.02 1.03 -12.99
CA PRO A 76 -3.85 0.47 -11.93
C PRO A 76 -3.91 1.37 -10.69
N LEU A 77 -5.11 1.54 -10.14
CA LEU A 77 -5.37 2.35 -8.95
C LEU A 77 -5.82 1.45 -7.81
N THR A 78 -5.01 1.40 -6.75
CA THR A 78 -5.35 0.76 -5.47
C THR A 78 -5.86 1.80 -4.48
N VAL A 79 -7.00 1.55 -3.85
CA VAL A 79 -7.63 2.48 -2.90
C VAL A 79 -7.84 1.81 -1.55
N GLY A 80 -7.37 2.45 -0.48
CA GLY A 80 -7.55 1.99 0.90
C GLY A 80 -8.08 3.08 1.84
N GLY A 81 -8.56 2.64 2.99
CA GLY A 81 -9.13 3.49 4.04
C GLY A 81 -10.66 3.57 4.00
N GLY A 82 -11.30 3.40 5.17
CA GLY A 82 -12.74 3.51 5.34
C GLY A 82 -13.60 2.37 4.82
N ILE A 83 -13.02 1.29 4.31
CA ILE A 83 -13.73 0.12 3.77
C ILE A 83 -14.25 -0.73 4.93
N ARG A 84 -15.57 -0.95 5.00
CA ARG A 84 -16.25 -1.67 6.08
C ARG A 84 -16.92 -2.95 5.63
N GLY A 85 -17.29 -3.03 4.35
CA GLY A 85 -18.07 -4.15 3.81
C GLY A 85 -17.90 -4.34 2.31
N VAL A 86 -18.53 -5.39 1.81
CA VAL A 86 -18.51 -5.77 0.38
C VAL A 86 -19.14 -4.69 -0.51
N GLU A 87 -20.12 -3.93 0.05
CA GLU A 87 -20.76 -2.81 -0.65
C GLU A 87 -19.79 -1.65 -0.91
N ASP A 88 -18.92 -1.31 0.05
CA ASP A 88 -17.90 -0.26 -0.13
C ASP A 88 -16.89 -0.67 -1.21
N ILE A 89 -16.50 -1.94 -1.21
CA ILE A 89 -15.62 -2.50 -2.25
C ILE A 89 -16.29 -2.37 -3.62
N SER A 90 -17.57 -2.78 -3.73
CA SER A 90 -18.31 -2.66 -4.98
C SER A 90 -18.39 -1.21 -5.49
N LYS A 91 -18.64 -0.25 -4.59
CA LYS A 91 -18.67 1.18 -4.93
C LYS A 91 -17.31 1.67 -5.43
N LEU A 92 -16.21 1.33 -4.74
CA LEU A 92 -14.87 1.74 -5.14
C LEU A 92 -14.48 1.22 -6.53
N LEU A 93 -14.74 -0.07 -6.79
CA LEU A 93 -14.49 -0.68 -8.10
C LEU A 93 -15.35 -0.02 -9.20
N ASN A 94 -16.60 0.30 -8.91
CA ASN A 94 -17.49 1.03 -9.85
C ASN A 94 -17.04 2.49 -10.07
N CYS A 95 -16.38 3.12 -9.10
CA CYS A 95 -15.77 4.45 -9.27
C CYS A 95 -14.47 4.41 -10.09
N GLY A 96 -13.95 3.21 -10.42
CA GLY A 96 -12.77 3.03 -11.25
C GLY A 96 -11.50 2.67 -10.50
N ALA A 97 -11.59 2.23 -9.24
CA ALA A 97 -10.48 1.54 -8.58
C ALA A 97 -10.29 0.15 -9.20
N ASP A 98 -9.05 -0.26 -9.42
CA ASP A 98 -8.70 -1.62 -9.87
C ASP A 98 -8.56 -2.58 -8.69
N LYS A 99 -8.11 -2.06 -7.56
CA LYS A 99 -7.91 -2.82 -6.32
C LYS A 99 -8.37 -2.03 -5.11
N VAL A 100 -8.73 -2.75 -4.06
CA VAL A 100 -9.07 -2.18 -2.76
C VAL A 100 -8.14 -2.72 -1.69
N SER A 101 -7.68 -1.84 -0.80
CA SER A 101 -6.75 -2.18 0.29
C SER A 101 -7.48 -2.14 1.64
N ILE A 102 -7.53 -3.26 2.35
CA ILE A 102 -8.36 -3.48 3.53
C ILE A 102 -7.47 -3.87 4.73
N ASN A 103 -7.52 -3.09 5.82
CA ASN A 103 -6.83 -3.39 7.08
C ASN A 103 -7.85 -3.69 8.20
N THR A 104 -8.43 -2.68 8.81
CA THR A 104 -9.27 -2.79 10.03
C THR A 104 -10.38 -3.81 9.89
N SER A 105 -11.12 -3.78 8.79
CA SER A 105 -12.24 -4.70 8.56
C SER A 105 -11.77 -6.15 8.34
N ALA A 106 -10.60 -6.35 7.74
CA ALA A 106 -10.01 -7.70 7.58
C ALA A 106 -9.62 -8.31 8.94
N VAL A 107 -9.16 -7.48 9.88
CA VAL A 107 -8.84 -7.92 11.26
C VAL A 107 -10.12 -8.22 12.03
N GLN A 108 -11.11 -7.33 11.97
CA GLN A 108 -12.36 -7.46 12.72
C GLN A 108 -13.26 -8.58 12.20
N ASN A 109 -13.34 -8.73 10.89
CA ASN A 109 -14.15 -9.74 10.21
C ASN A 109 -13.42 -10.31 8.99
N PRO A 110 -12.57 -11.33 9.14
CA PRO A 110 -11.84 -11.94 8.03
C PRO A 110 -12.72 -12.51 6.91
N ALA A 111 -14.00 -12.79 7.18
CA ALA A 111 -14.94 -13.27 6.17
C ALA A 111 -15.14 -12.26 5.02
N ILE A 112 -14.94 -10.96 5.25
CA ILE A 112 -15.00 -9.94 4.21
C ILE A 112 -14.02 -10.24 3.06
N ILE A 113 -12.85 -10.78 3.36
CA ILE A 113 -11.85 -11.14 2.34
C ILE A 113 -12.36 -12.29 1.48
N THR A 114 -12.91 -13.35 2.13
CA THR A 114 -13.45 -14.50 1.42
C THR A 114 -14.67 -14.14 0.56
N GLU A 115 -15.57 -13.33 1.08
CA GLU A 115 -16.76 -12.88 0.35
C GLU A 115 -16.40 -12.00 -0.84
N SER A 116 -15.49 -11.05 -0.61
CA SER A 116 -15.05 -10.10 -1.65
C SER A 116 -14.24 -10.78 -2.75
N SER A 117 -13.32 -11.69 -2.39
CA SER A 117 -12.54 -12.43 -3.38
C SER A 117 -13.39 -13.35 -4.25
N LYS A 118 -14.45 -13.96 -3.69
CA LYS A 118 -15.41 -14.75 -4.46
C LYS A 118 -16.26 -13.89 -5.40
N LYS A 119 -16.60 -12.66 -4.98
CA LYS A 119 -17.49 -11.79 -5.74
C LYS A 119 -16.75 -11.01 -6.83
N PHE A 120 -15.56 -10.51 -6.56
CA PHE A 120 -14.82 -9.61 -7.45
C PHE A 120 -13.53 -10.22 -8.02
N GLY A 121 -13.10 -11.37 -7.52
CA GLY A 121 -11.81 -11.98 -7.81
C GLY A 121 -10.73 -11.55 -6.81
N SER A 122 -9.83 -12.47 -6.48
CA SER A 122 -8.72 -12.21 -5.52
C SER A 122 -7.81 -11.06 -5.97
N GLN A 123 -7.61 -10.90 -7.29
CA GLN A 123 -6.75 -9.85 -7.87
C GLN A 123 -7.17 -8.42 -7.49
N CYS A 124 -8.43 -8.20 -7.10
CA CYS A 124 -8.92 -6.89 -6.66
C CYS A 124 -8.73 -6.66 -5.14
N ILE A 125 -8.36 -7.70 -4.38
CA ILE A 125 -8.35 -7.66 -2.91
C ILE A 125 -6.92 -7.63 -2.40
N VAL A 126 -6.51 -6.49 -1.89
CA VAL A 126 -5.24 -6.27 -1.18
C VAL A 126 -5.52 -6.22 0.32
N VAL A 127 -4.80 -6.98 1.12
CA VAL A 127 -4.86 -6.83 2.58
C VAL A 127 -3.68 -6.00 3.06
N ALA A 128 -3.99 -4.86 3.70
CA ALA A 128 -2.99 -4.02 4.33
C ALA A 128 -2.68 -4.52 5.74
N ILE A 129 -1.40 -4.63 6.06
CA ILE A 129 -0.87 -5.06 7.35
C ILE A 129 0.04 -3.97 7.88
N ASP A 130 -0.46 -3.16 8.80
CA ASP A 130 0.35 -2.22 9.56
C ASP A 130 0.97 -3.00 10.72
N ALA A 131 2.27 -3.22 10.67
CA ALA A 131 2.98 -4.07 11.62
C ALA A 131 3.99 -3.26 12.45
N LYS A 132 3.97 -3.47 13.77
CA LYS A 132 4.93 -2.88 14.69
C LYS A 132 5.66 -3.96 15.45
N LYS A 133 6.97 -3.79 15.60
CA LYS A 133 7.82 -4.75 16.31
C LYS A 133 7.54 -4.73 17.81
N ASN A 134 7.33 -5.92 18.38
CA ASN A 134 7.20 -6.14 19.81
C ASN A 134 8.07 -7.34 20.23
N GLY A 135 9.23 -7.07 20.85
CA GLY A 135 10.23 -8.10 21.12
C GLY A 135 10.72 -8.79 19.85
N ASN A 136 10.48 -10.10 19.75
CA ASN A 136 10.87 -10.92 18.60
C ASN A 136 9.78 -11.12 17.54
N LYS A 137 8.63 -10.45 17.68
CA LYS A 137 7.46 -10.56 16.80
C LYS A 137 7.08 -9.21 16.24
N TRP A 138 6.23 -9.21 15.22
CA TRP A 138 5.52 -8.02 14.74
C TRP A 138 4.03 -8.21 14.99
N GLU A 139 3.41 -7.21 15.57
CA GLU A 139 1.98 -7.20 15.89
C GLU A 139 1.22 -6.33 14.90
N VAL A 140 0.05 -6.79 14.48
CA VAL A 140 -0.84 -6.06 13.58
C VAL A 140 -1.53 -4.91 14.31
N PHE A 141 -1.57 -3.74 13.67
CA PHE A 141 -2.29 -2.57 14.14
C PHE A 141 -3.46 -2.25 13.22
N THR A 142 -4.49 -1.63 13.78
CA THR A 142 -5.70 -1.18 13.07
C THR A 142 -5.94 0.31 13.27
N HIS A 143 -6.96 0.86 12.58
CA HIS A 143 -7.37 2.27 12.69
C HIS A 143 -6.22 3.24 12.37
N GLY A 144 -5.47 2.95 11.29
CA GLY A 144 -4.32 3.77 10.89
C GLY A 144 -3.21 3.76 11.93
N GLY A 145 -2.88 2.59 12.45
CA GLY A 145 -1.77 2.37 13.40
C GLY A 145 -2.07 2.75 14.86
N ARG A 146 -3.34 3.00 15.22
CA ARG A 146 -3.71 3.47 16.58
C ARG A 146 -3.98 2.36 17.57
N ASN A 147 -4.52 1.23 17.11
CA ASN A 147 -4.97 0.15 17.99
C ASN A 147 -4.12 -1.10 17.76
N ASN A 148 -3.38 -1.52 18.79
CA ASN A 148 -2.69 -2.80 18.80
C ASN A 148 -3.72 -3.94 18.92
N THR A 149 -3.55 -5.00 18.11
CA THR A 149 -4.43 -6.17 18.13
C THR A 149 -3.81 -7.38 18.83
N SER A 150 -2.52 -7.33 19.16
CA SER A 150 -1.72 -8.47 19.63
C SER A 150 -1.69 -9.68 18.68
N ILE A 151 -2.15 -9.51 17.43
CA ILE A 151 -2.12 -10.55 16.40
C ILE A 151 -0.72 -10.55 15.76
N ASP A 152 -0.12 -11.73 15.63
CA ASP A 152 1.15 -11.90 14.92
C ASP A 152 0.97 -11.59 13.43
N ALA A 153 1.80 -10.68 12.88
CA ALA A 153 1.66 -10.19 11.52
C ALA A 153 1.96 -11.27 10.46
N ILE A 154 2.85 -12.23 10.76
CA ILE A 154 3.23 -13.30 9.85
C ILE A 154 2.11 -14.34 9.75
N GLU A 155 1.54 -14.74 10.89
CA GLU A 155 0.40 -15.65 10.93
C GLU A 155 -0.86 -15.00 10.33
N PHE A 156 -1.04 -13.69 10.56
CA PHE A 156 -2.14 -12.94 9.94
C PHE A 156 -2.00 -12.88 8.41
N ALA A 157 -0.79 -12.64 7.90
CA ALA A 157 -0.52 -12.64 6.46
C ALA A 157 -0.94 -13.99 5.82
N LYS A 158 -0.54 -15.10 6.44
CA LYS A 158 -0.94 -16.43 5.96
C LYS A 158 -2.46 -16.65 6.01
N LYS A 159 -3.09 -16.26 7.10
CA LYS A 159 -4.55 -16.32 7.25
C LYS A 159 -5.27 -15.52 6.16
N MET A 160 -4.76 -14.36 5.77
CA MET A 160 -5.37 -13.53 4.73
C MET A 160 -5.20 -14.14 3.34
N GLU A 161 -4.04 -14.73 3.02
CA GLU A 161 -3.87 -15.54 1.81
C GLU A 161 -4.90 -16.66 1.76
N ASP A 162 -5.02 -17.45 2.84
CA ASP A 162 -5.96 -18.58 2.93
C ASP A 162 -7.42 -18.13 2.85
N SER A 163 -7.71 -16.88 3.23
CA SER A 163 -9.03 -16.24 3.08
C SER A 163 -9.33 -15.75 1.66
N GLY A 164 -8.34 -15.74 0.76
CA GLY A 164 -8.50 -15.37 -0.65
C GLY A 164 -7.97 -13.97 -1.00
N ALA A 165 -7.16 -13.36 -0.16
CA ALA A 165 -6.43 -12.14 -0.54
C ALA A 165 -5.56 -12.42 -1.77
N GLY A 166 -5.53 -11.50 -2.73
CA GLY A 166 -4.71 -11.61 -3.92
C GLY A 166 -3.34 -10.96 -3.78
N GLU A 167 -3.17 -10.08 -2.79
CA GLU A 167 -1.94 -9.34 -2.54
C GLU A 167 -1.87 -8.83 -1.10
N LEU A 168 -0.68 -8.65 -0.57
CA LEU A 168 -0.45 -8.04 0.74
C LEU A 168 0.29 -6.71 0.60
N LEU A 169 -0.19 -5.67 1.28
CA LEU A 169 0.52 -4.40 1.46
C LEU A 169 1.03 -4.34 2.90
N VAL A 170 2.33 -4.52 3.11
CA VAL A 170 2.91 -4.60 4.44
C VAL A 170 3.68 -3.33 4.76
N THR A 171 3.23 -2.61 5.80
CA THR A 171 3.87 -1.39 6.30
C THR A 171 4.53 -1.65 7.64
N SER A 172 5.84 -1.45 7.72
CA SER A 172 6.52 -1.39 9.01
C SER A 172 6.32 -0.02 9.65
N MET A 173 5.54 0.02 10.74
CA MET A 173 5.30 1.26 11.49
C MET A 173 6.57 1.81 12.15
N ASP A 174 7.53 0.94 12.48
CA ASP A 174 8.83 1.35 13.05
C ASP A 174 9.72 2.03 12.01
N ARG A 175 9.45 1.81 10.73
CA ARG A 175 10.21 2.37 9.62
C ARG A 175 9.51 3.53 8.92
N ASP A 176 8.18 3.58 8.98
CA ASP A 176 7.41 4.58 8.24
C ASP A 176 7.80 6.02 8.61
N GLY A 177 8.08 6.84 7.59
CA GLY A 177 8.55 8.22 7.73
C GLY A 177 10.02 8.39 8.13
N THR A 178 10.74 7.34 8.54
CA THR A 178 12.12 7.43 9.08
C THR A 178 13.20 7.58 8.01
N GLN A 179 12.93 7.20 6.76
CA GLN A 179 13.88 7.20 5.64
C GLN A 179 15.11 6.30 5.81
N ILE A 180 15.06 5.29 6.68
CA ILE A 180 16.18 4.35 6.96
C ILE A 180 16.02 2.99 6.27
N GLY A 181 15.08 2.85 5.35
CA GLY A 181 14.80 1.64 4.58
C GLY A 181 13.66 0.81 5.15
N TYR A 182 13.18 -0.13 4.32
CA TYR A 182 12.15 -1.09 4.71
C TYR A 182 12.59 -2.00 5.87
N ASP A 183 11.65 -2.57 6.60
CA ASP A 183 11.93 -3.66 7.54
C ASP A 183 12.12 -4.97 6.73
N ILE A 184 13.37 -5.21 6.32
CA ILE A 184 13.74 -6.35 5.48
C ILE A 184 13.42 -7.68 6.17
N ASN A 185 13.59 -7.75 7.50
CA ASN A 185 13.28 -8.97 8.25
C ASN A 185 11.78 -9.28 8.21
N LEU A 186 10.93 -8.29 8.46
CA LEU A 186 9.47 -8.44 8.37
C LEU A 186 9.07 -8.89 6.96
N MET A 187 9.57 -8.19 5.91
CA MET A 187 9.24 -8.49 4.52
C MET A 187 9.66 -9.91 4.13
N SER A 188 10.90 -10.31 4.44
CA SER A 188 11.41 -11.65 4.10
C SER A 188 10.69 -12.76 4.85
N MET A 189 10.31 -12.56 6.11
CA MET A 189 9.55 -13.54 6.89
C MET A 189 8.14 -13.73 6.33
N ILE A 190 7.43 -12.66 6.01
CA ILE A 190 6.11 -12.76 5.38
C ILE A 190 6.23 -13.41 4.00
N SER A 191 7.14 -12.95 3.15
CA SER A 191 7.28 -13.50 1.79
C SER A 191 7.68 -14.96 1.76
N SER A 192 8.33 -15.48 2.81
CA SER A 192 8.63 -16.91 2.94
C SER A 192 7.42 -17.75 3.36
N LYS A 193 6.40 -17.12 3.93
CA LYS A 193 5.20 -17.78 4.49
C LYS A 193 4.01 -17.81 3.53
N VAL A 194 3.98 -16.87 2.56
CA VAL A 194 2.88 -16.72 1.60
C VAL A 194 3.36 -16.86 0.16
N ASN A 195 2.45 -17.21 -0.75
CA ASN A 195 2.73 -17.33 -2.20
C ASN A 195 2.14 -16.17 -3.02
N ILE A 196 1.30 -15.33 -2.40
CA ILE A 196 0.73 -14.15 -3.06
C ILE A 196 1.74 -12.99 -3.07
N PRO A 197 1.61 -12.06 -4.03
CA PRO A 197 2.46 -10.88 -4.11
C PRO A 197 2.50 -10.07 -2.81
N LEU A 198 3.70 -9.54 -2.49
CA LEU A 198 3.95 -8.66 -1.36
C LEU A 198 4.38 -7.28 -1.86
N ILE A 199 3.73 -6.24 -1.38
CA ILE A 199 4.13 -4.84 -1.54
C ILE A 199 4.83 -4.40 -0.26
N ALA A 200 6.11 -4.01 -0.36
CA ALA A 200 6.86 -3.46 0.77
C ALA A 200 6.54 -1.97 0.96
N SER A 201 6.25 -1.57 2.19
CA SER A 201 5.90 -0.19 2.57
C SER A 201 6.58 0.25 3.86
N GLY A 202 6.84 1.56 3.97
CA GLY A 202 7.40 2.22 5.15
C GLY A 202 8.92 2.29 5.18
N GLY A 203 9.47 3.52 5.20
CA GLY A 203 10.88 3.77 5.48
C GLY A 203 11.78 4.14 4.30
N VAL A 204 11.26 4.28 3.10
CA VAL A 204 12.09 4.59 1.91
C VAL A 204 12.67 5.99 1.99
N GLY A 205 14.00 6.10 1.85
CA GLY A 205 14.73 7.36 1.86
C GLY A 205 15.62 7.60 0.63
N ASN A 206 15.95 6.54 -0.11
CA ASN A 206 16.78 6.55 -1.31
C ASN A 206 16.48 5.35 -2.21
N LEU A 207 17.16 5.26 -3.37
CA LEU A 207 16.95 4.21 -4.37
C LEU A 207 17.48 2.83 -3.92
N ASP A 208 18.55 2.78 -3.11
CA ASP A 208 19.07 1.53 -2.57
C ASP A 208 18.01 0.82 -1.71
N HIS A 209 17.19 1.56 -0.98
CA HIS A 209 16.11 0.98 -0.18
C HIS A 209 15.06 0.26 -1.04
N LEU A 210 14.77 0.77 -2.26
CA LEU A 210 13.88 0.10 -3.21
C LEU A 210 14.48 -1.24 -3.66
N TYR A 211 15.79 -1.23 -3.98
CA TYR A 211 16.53 -2.44 -4.33
C TYR A 211 16.49 -3.47 -3.20
N ASP A 212 16.78 -3.06 -1.97
CA ASP A 212 16.80 -3.94 -0.80
C ASP A 212 15.42 -4.55 -0.53
N GLY A 213 14.35 -3.77 -0.66
CA GLY A 213 12.98 -4.26 -0.51
C GLY A 213 12.65 -5.41 -1.47
N ILE A 214 13.09 -5.31 -2.72
CA ILE A 214 12.89 -6.36 -3.73
C ILE A 214 13.89 -7.50 -3.54
N LYS A 215 15.17 -7.21 -3.44
CA LYS A 215 16.23 -8.23 -3.46
C LYS A 215 16.31 -9.02 -2.17
N LEU A 216 16.31 -8.32 -1.04
CA LEU A 216 16.46 -8.90 0.31
C LEU A 216 15.10 -9.17 0.95
N GLY A 217 14.18 -8.23 0.87
CA GLY A 217 12.82 -8.37 1.39
C GLY A 217 11.93 -9.32 0.59
N LYS A 218 12.34 -9.68 -0.66
CA LYS A 218 11.58 -10.56 -1.57
C LYS A 218 10.21 -10.01 -1.95
N ALA A 219 10.03 -8.70 -1.85
CA ALA A 219 8.82 -8.05 -2.30
C ALA A 219 8.71 -8.09 -3.83
N SER A 220 7.48 -8.22 -4.35
CA SER A 220 7.16 -8.14 -5.78
C SER A 220 6.83 -6.71 -6.24
N ALA A 221 6.63 -5.82 -5.27
CA ALA A 221 6.43 -4.40 -5.49
C ALA A 221 6.97 -3.59 -4.31
N VAL A 222 7.33 -2.35 -4.59
CA VAL A 222 7.81 -1.38 -3.60
C VAL A 222 6.94 -0.13 -3.64
N LEU A 223 6.42 0.25 -2.48
CA LEU A 223 5.59 1.42 -2.29
C LEU A 223 6.40 2.51 -1.61
N ALA A 224 6.38 3.71 -2.18
CA ALA A 224 7.08 4.87 -1.65
C ALA A 224 6.29 6.16 -1.85
N ALA A 225 6.47 7.11 -0.94
CA ALA A 225 5.82 8.40 -0.96
C ALA A 225 6.85 9.55 -0.98
N SER A 226 7.56 9.77 0.10
CA SER A 226 8.38 10.97 0.33
C SER A 226 9.46 11.20 -0.72
N ILE A 227 10.13 10.15 -1.20
CA ILE A 227 11.20 10.29 -2.20
C ILE A 227 10.68 10.82 -3.54
N PHE A 228 9.42 10.54 -3.86
CA PHE A 228 8.73 11.03 -5.07
C PHE A 228 8.06 12.38 -4.84
N HIS A 229 7.33 12.56 -3.74
CA HIS A 229 6.60 13.80 -3.44
C HIS A 229 7.50 15.03 -3.28
N TYR A 230 8.69 14.85 -2.70
CA TYR A 230 9.65 15.94 -2.53
C TYR A 230 10.61 16.13 -3.71
N GLY A 231 10.38 15.39 -4.82
CA GLY A 231 11.19 15.51 -6.02
C GLY A 231 12.65 15.08 -5.84
N LYS A 232 12.96 14.27 -4.81
CA LYS A 232 14.32 13.71 -4.65
C LYS A 232 14.68 12.79 -5.80
N HIS A 233 13.71 12.00 -6.24
CA HIS A 233 13.82 11.08 -7.37
C HIS A 233 12.50 11.04 -8.13
N SER A 234 12.57 10.82 -9.43
CA SER A 234 11.42 10.47 -10.26
C SER A 234 11.19 8.95 -10.24
N VAL A 235 10.00 8.52 -10.65
CA VAL A 235 9.70 7.09 -10.83
C VAL A 235 10.59 6.49 -11.92
N GLN A 236 10.86 7.26 -12.99
CA GLN A 236 11.72 6.83 -14.08
C GLN A 236 13.15 6.59 -13.60
N GLU A 237 13.75 7.50 -12.84
CA GLU A 237 15.09 7.33 -12.24
C GLU A 237 15.15 6.09 -11.33
N ALA A 238 14.07 5.83 -10.56
CA ALA A 238 14.00 4.64 -9.72
C ALA A 238 13.97 3.34 -10.55
N LYS A 239 13.27 3.33 -11.68
CA LYS A 239 13.24 2.19 -12.60
C LYS A 239 14.60 1.96 -13.28
N GLU A 240 15.22 3.02 -13.78
CA GLU A 240 16.54 2.94 -14.40
C GLU A 240 17.60 2.44 -13.41
N TYR A 241 17.54 2.93 -12.16
CA TYR A 241 18.40 2.45 -11.10
C TYR A 241 18.21 0.95 -10.83
N LEU A 242 16.97 0.49 -10.66
CA LEU A 242 16.67 -0.93 -10.41
C LEU A 242 17.09 -1.82 -11.58
N ASP A 243 16.84 -1.39 -12.81
CA ASP A 243 17.27 -2.12 -14.02
C ASP A 243 18.79 -2.24 -14.08
N SER A 244 19.53 -1.16 -13.78
CA SER A 244 20.99 -1.18 -13.70
C SER A 244 21.56 -2.16 -12.66
N LYS A 245 20.77 -2.49 -11.64
CA LYS A 245 21.06 -3.50 -10.61
C LYS A 245 20.57 -4.90 -10.98
N GLY A 246 20.04 -5.09 -12.18
CA GLY A 246 19.51 -6.37 -12.65
C GLY A 246 18.16 -6.77 -12.05
N ILE A 247 17.40 -5.83 -11.51
CA ILE A 247 16.02 -6.04 -11.08
C ILE A 247 15.08 -5.83 -12.28
N PRO A 248 14.29 -6.83 -12.69
CA PRO A 248 13.39 -6.68 -13.81
C PRO A 248 12.23 -5.71 -13.48
N VAL A 249 12.22 -4.55 -14.13
CA VAL A 249 11.19 -3.51 -14.07
C VAL A 249 10.68 -3.17 -15.49
N ARG A 250 9.56 -2.45 -15.60
CA ARG A 250 9.09 -1.87 -16.86
C ARG A 250 9.77 -0.50 -17.04
N ILE A 251 10.45 -0.32 -18.14
CA ILE A 251 11.02 0.97 -18.57
C ILE A 251 10.16 1.51 -19.70
#